data_3007ec82e2eefb45445253a752f995e9
#
_entry.id   3007ec82e2eefb45445253a752f995e9
#
_cell.length_a   1.000
_cell.length_b   1.000
_cell.length_c   1.000
_cell.angle_alpha   90.00
_cell.angle_beta   90.00
_cell.angle_gamma   90.00
#
_symmetry.space_group_name_H-M   'P 1'
#
loop_
_entity.id
_entity.type
_entity.pdbx_description
1 polymer ?
#
loop_
_entity_poly.entity_id
_entity_poly.type
_entity_poly.pdbx_seq_one_letter_code
_entity_poly.pdbx_strand_id
1 'polypeptide(L)'
;MSLAIVHSRAQIGVEAPVVTVEVHMANGLPSLTLVGLPETAVKESKDRVRSAILNSALQYPARRITLNLAPADLPKDGGRFDLAIALGILAASMQVPALMLDDVECLGELALSGEVRAVKGVLPAALAARKAGRTLIVPRANAEEACLASGLKVIAVDHLLQVVAHLNGHVPIEPYKSDGLLYLNKPYPDLNEVQGQLAAKRALLIAAAGAHNLLFSGPPGTGKTLLASRLPGLLPPLSEQEALEVAAIQSVVSLAPLSHWPHRPFRQPHHSASGPALVGGGSKPQPGEITLAHHGVLFLDELPEFDRKVLEVLREPLESGHIVISRARDRVSFPARFQLVAAMNPCPCGYMGEPSGRCRCTPEQIQRYRNKLSGPLLDRIDLHLTVAREATALSPAQQTGDNTAKTAALVADARERQQRRQGCANAFLDLPGLREYCTLAKVDEGWLESACERLTLSLRAAHRLLKVARTLADLEQTEAIARHHLQEALQYRPAAIN
;
A
#
# COMPACT_ATOMS: atom_id res chain seq x y z
N MET A 1 -34.47 -34.31 -1.76
CA MET A 1 -33.49 -33.48 -1.03
C MET A 1 -32.50 -32.99 -2.05
N SER A 2 -32.30 -31.71 -2.15
CA SER A 2 -31.34 -31.13 -3.11
C SER A 2 -30.29 -30.32 -2.34
N LEU A 3 -29.03 -30.55 -2.66
CA LEU A 3 -27.88 -29.81 -2.17
C LEU A 3 -27.25 -29.12 -3.36
N ALA A 4 -26.98 -27.82 -3.24
CA ALA A 4 -26.19 -27.04 -4.22
C ALA A 4 -25.02 -26.38 -3.50
N ILE A 5 -23.90 -26.26 -4.21
CA ILE A 5 -22.67 -25.65 -3.72
C ILE A 5 -22.29 -24.53 -4.68
N VAL A 6 -21.97 -23.36 -4.12
CA VAL A 6 -21.49 -22.19 -4.86
C VAL A 6 -20.25 -21.67 -4.17
N HIS A 7 -19.26 -21.25 -4.94
CA HIS A 7 -18.04 -20.68 -4.41
C HIS A 7 -18.07 -19.15 -4.42
N SER A 8 -17.62 -18.56 -3.33
CA SER A 8 -17.41 -17.12 -3.17
C SER A 8 -16.12 -16.87 -2.37
N ARG A 9 -15.84 -15.61 -2.05
CA ARG A 9 -14.63 -15.25 -1.30
C ARG A 9 -14.95 -14.33 -0.13
N ALA A 10 -14.41 -14.62 1.04
CA ALA A 10 -14.33 -13.68 2.14
C ALA A 10 -13.22 -12.65 1.90
N GLN A 11 -13.11 -11.67 2.78
CA GLN A 11 -12.03 -10.71 2.77
C GLN A 11 -11.38 -10.65 4.14
N ILE A 12 -10.07 -10.90 4.20
CA ILE A 12 -9.24 -10.79 5.40
C ILE A 12 -8.01 -9.95 5.06
N GLY A 13 -8.05 -8.66 5.44
CA GLY A 13 -7.01 -7.74 4.98
C GLY A 13 -6.96 -7.68 3.46
N VAL A 14 -5.82 -8.02 2.88
CA VAL A 14 -5.61 -8.09 1.42
C VAL A 14 -5.74 -9.52 0.86
N GLU A 15 -6.15 -10.47 1.66
CA GLU A 15 -6.37 -11.85 1.26
C GLU A 15 -7.85 -12.13 1.01
N ALA A 16 -8.13 -13.09 0.13
CA ALA A 16 -9.49 -13.49 -0.22
C ALA A 16 -9.66 -15.02 -0.15
N PRO A 17 -9.75 -15.60 1.07
CA PRO A 17 -9.98 -17.03 1.23
C PRO A 17 -11.35 -17.46 0.68
N VAL A 18 -11.41 -18.69 0.16
CA VAL A 18 -12.65 -19.24 -0.40
C VAL A 18 -13.70 -19.44 0.68
N VAL A 19 -14.95 -19.13 0.35
CA VAL A 19 -16.15 -19.44 1.13
C VAL A 19 -17.05 -20.30 0.27
N THR A 20 -17.40 -21.46 0.78
CA THR A 20 -18.36 -22.36 0.14
C THR A 20 -19.75 -22.04 0.66
N VAL A 21 -20.64 -21.69 -0.22
CA VAL A 21 -22.07 -21.45 0.04
C VAL A 21 -22.84 -22.72 -0.26
N GLU A 22 -23.21 -23.44 0.78
CA GLU A 22 -23.95 -24.70 0.67
C GLU A 22 -25.45 -24.44 0.92
N VAL A 23 -26.29 -24.81 -0.01
CA VAL A 23 -27.75 -24.61 0.08
C VAL A 23 -28.43 -25.97 0.06
N HIS A 24 -29.04 -26.33 1.17
CA HIS A 24 -29.83 -27.58 1.33
C HIS A 24 -31.32 -27.27 1.41
N MET A 25 -32.11 -27.93 0.56
CA MET A 25 -33.57 -27.85 0.59
C MET A 25 -34.20 -29.14 1.06
N ALA A 26 -35.11 -29.00 2.02
CA ALA A 26 -35.88 -30.13 2.58
C ALA A 26 -37.39 -29.79 2.52
N ASN A 27 -38.20 -30.84 2.61
CA ASN A 27 -39.64 -30.69 2.79
C ASN A 27 -39.93 -30.13 4.19
N GLY A 28 -40.93 -29.26 4.29
CA GLY A 28 -41.34 -28.64 5.56
C GLY A 28 -41.91 -27.26 5.38
N LEU A 29 -42.26 -26.62 6.47
CA LEU A 29 -42.74 -25.21 6.44
C LEU A 29 -41.68 -24.28 5.84
N PRO A 30 -42.07 -23.36 4.96
CA PRO A 30 -41.14 -22.41 4.35
C PRO A 30 -40.34 -21.62 5.39
N SER A 31 -39.04 -21.79 5.38
CA SER A 31 -38.11 -21.07 6.28
C SER A 31 -36.74 -20.98 5.66
N LEU A 32 -35.97 -19.91 5.99
CA LEU A 32 -34.56 -19.77 5.63
C LEU A 32 -33.72 -19.66 6.89
N THR A 33 -32.86 -20.64 7.12
CA THR A 33 -31.92 -20.69 8.24
C THR A 33 -30.51 -20.51 7.74
N LEU A 34 -29.78 -19.54 8.31
CA LEU A 34 -28.36 -19.30 8.04
C LEU A 34 -27.49 -19.92 9.12
N VAL A 35 -26.46 -20.66 8.70
CA VAL A 35 -25.46 -21.32 9.56
C VAL A 35 -24.05 -20.84 9.10
N GLY A 36 -23.02 -21.00 9.92
CA GLY A 36 -21.65 -20.64 9.58
C GLY A 36 -21.22 -19.28 10.13
N LEU A 37 -21.80 -18.86 11.26
CA LEU A 37 -21.48 -17.60 11.98
C LEU A 37 -21.51 -16.33 11.10
N PRO A 38 -22.58 -16.11 10.33
CA PRO A 38 -22.68 -14.90 9.53
C PRO A 38 -22.86 -13.65 10.43
N GLU A 39 -22.22 -12.54 10.06
CA GLU A 39 -22.46 -11.26 10.69
C GLU A 39 -23.88 -10.71 10.39
N THR A 40 -24.28 -9.65 11.10
CA THR A 40 -25.64 -9.07 10.95
C THR A 40 -25.95 -8.70 9.51
N ALA A 41 -25.01 -8.10 8.79
CA ALA A 41 -25.18 -7.70 7.39
C ALA A 41 -25.49 -8.88 6.44
N VAL A 42 -24.92 -10.07 6.70
CA VAL A 42 -25.23 -11.28 5.93
C VAL A 42 -26.58 -11.89 6.38
N LYS A 43 -26.99 -11.67 7.63
CA LYS A 43 -28.35 -12.07 8.06
C LYS A 43 -29.44 -11.26 7.33
N GLU A 44 -29.19 -10.00 7.01
CA GLU A 44 -30.06 -9.15 6.21
C GLU A 44 -30.14 -9.58 4.73
N SER A 45 -29.14 -10.33 4.23
CA SER A 45 -29.16 -10.88 2.86
C SER A 45 -30.41 -11.74 2.58
N LYS A 46 -31.04 -12.33 3.60
CA LYS A 46 -32.26 -13.13 3.43
C LYS A 46 -33.34 -12.38 2.67
N ASP A 47 -33.63 -11.16 3.13
CA ASP A 47 -34.71 -10.37 2.58
C ASP A 47 -34.33 -9.78 1.22
N ARG A 48 -33.05 -9.33 1.07
CA ARG A 48 -32.54 -8.85 -0.23
C ARG A 48 -32.58 -9.94 -1.30
N VAL A 49 -32.02 -11.12 -1.01
CA VAL A 49 -31.98 -12.25 -1.94
C VAL A 49 -33.37 -12.73 -2.32
N ARG A 50 -34.27 -12.88 -1.33
CA ARG A 50 -35.64 -13.26 -1.60
C ARG A 50 -36.35 -12.28 -2.54
N SER A 51 -36.25 -10.98 -2.23
CA SER A 51 -36.87 -9.93 -3.04
C SER A 51 -36.25 -9.88 -4.43
N ALA A 52 -34.93 -9.98 -4.55
CA ALA A 52 -34.23 -10.00 -5.82
C ALA A 52 -34.68 -11.15 -6.72
N ILE A 53 -34.83 -12.37 -6.18
CA ILE A 53 -35.32 -13.55 -6.91
C ILE A 53 -36.74 -13.30 -7.40
N LEU A 54 -37.65 -12.85 -6.54
CA LEU A 54 -39.04 -12.62 -6.89
C LEU A 54 -39.21 -11.49 -7.91
N ASN A 55 -38.51 -10.37 -7.72
CA ASN A 55 -38.58 -9.22 -8.62
C ASN A 55 -37.88 -9.50 -9.99
N SER A 56 -37.01 -10.51 -10.04
CA SER A 56 -36.43 -11.04 -11.28
C SER A 56 -37.35 -12.04 -12.00
N ALA A 57 -38.63 -12.15 -11.62
CA ALA A 57 -39.59 -13.12 -12.17
C ALA A 57 -39.10 -14.60 -12.05
N LEU A 58 -38.25 -14.90 -11.08
CA LEU A 58 -37.79 -16.24 -10.75
C LEU A 58 -38.60 -16.80 -9.58
N GLN A 59 -38.62 -18.14 -9.42
CA GLN A 59 -39.40 -18.78 -8.35
C GLN A 59 -38.57 -18.85 -7.06
N TYR A 60 -39.09 -18.26 -5.96
CA TYR A 60 -38.52 -18.49 -4.65
C TYR A 60 -39.18 -19.76 -4.03
N PRO A 61 -38.37 -20.80 -3.65
CA PRO A 61 -38.93 -22.09 -3.23
C PRO A 61 -39.70 -21.97 -1.92
N ALA A 62 -40.96 -22.49 -1.91
CA ALA A 62 -41.78 -22.59 -0.70
C ALA A 62 -41.41 -23.85 0.10
N ARG A 63 -40.13 -24.02 0.50
CA ARG A 63 -39.56 -25.13 1.22
C ARG A 63 -38.70 -24.67 2.40
N ARG A 64 -38.26 -25.61 3.24
CA ARG A 64 -37.29 -25.35 4.28
C ARG A 64 -35.89 -25.29 3.64
N ILE A 65 -35.25 -24.10 3.70
CA ILE A 65 -33.93 -23.86 3.16
C ILE A 65 -32.95 -23.71 4.32
N THR A 66 -31.86 -24.46 4.31
CA THR A 66 -30.72 -24.32 5.20
C THR A 66 -29.53 -23.87 4.35
N LEU A 67 -28.95 -22.74 4.69
CA LEU A 67 -27.80 -22.16 4.02
C LEU A 67 -26.63 -22.15 4.99
N ASN A 68 -25.52 -22.77 4.59
CA ASN A 68 -24.27 -22.82 5.34
C ASN A 68 -23.17 -22.07 4.59
N LEU A 69 -22.47 -21.16 5.28
CA LEU A 69 -21.29 -20.44 4.77
C LEU A 69 -20.04 -21.04 5.41
N ALA A 70 -19.39 -21.95 4.71
CA ALA A 70 -18.21 -22.66 5.20
C ALA A 70 -16.89 -22.05 4.69
N PRO A 71 -15.81 -22.08 5.49
CA PRO A 71 -15.73 -22.49 6.88
C PRO A 71 -16.31 -21.45 7.85
N ALA A 72 -16.67 -21.86 9.08
CA ALA A 72 -17.36 -20.98 10.03
C ALA A 72 -16.46 -19.89 10.64
N ASP A 73 -15.17 -20.12 10.72
CA ASP A 73 -14.16 -19.27 11.35
C ASP A 73 -13.76 -18.03 10.52
N LEU A 74 -14.09 -18.02 9.22
CA LEU A 74 -13.81 -16.83 8.39
C LEU A 74 -14.84 -15.71 8.62
N PRO A 75 -14.43 -14.43 8.60
CA PRO A 75 -15.36 -13.32 8.66
C PRO A 75 -16.23 -13.26 7.39
N LYS A 76 -17.54 -13.21 7.57
CA LYS A 76 -18.52 -13.08 6.49
C LYS A 76 -19.27 -11.78 6.67
N ASP A 77 -18.88 -10.80 5.91
CA ASP A 77 -19.34 -9.43 6.04
C ASP A 77 -19.91 -8.87 4.73
N GLY A 78 -20.89 -7.96 4.88
CA GLY A 78 -21.50 -7.24 3.77
C GLY A 78 -22.39 -8.08 2.87
N GLY A 79 -22.86 -7.45 1.79
CA GLY A 79 -23.71 -8.05 0.77
C GLY A 79 -22.96 -8.86 -0.29
N ARG A 80 -21.65 -8.99 -0.20
CA ARG A 80 -20.81 -9.62 -1.25
C ARG A 80 -21.18 -11.07 -1.57
N PHE A 81 -21.88 -11.77 -0.65
CA PHE A 81 -22.34 -13.15 -0.80
C PHE A 81 -23.74 -13.26 -1.39
N ASP A 82 -24.48 -12.14 -1.56
CA ASP A 82 -25.89 -12.16 -1.96
C ASP A 82 -26.07 -12.90 -3.30
N LEU A 83 -25.21 -12.62 -4.30
CA LEU A 83 -25.26 -13.29 -5.59
C LEU A 83 -25.02 -14.80 -5.46
N ALA A 84 -24.03 -15.21 -4.67
CA ALA A 84 -23.73 -16.63 -4.44
C ALA A 84 -24.88 -17.34 -3.73
N ILE A 85 -25.49 -16.68 -2.74
CA ILE A 85 -26.65 -17.21 -2.01
C ILE A 85 -27.85 -17.38 -2.97
N ALA A 86 -28.13 -16.37 -3.80
CA ALA A 86 -29.21 -16.44 -4.77
C ALA A 86 -29.01 -17.60 -5.76
N LEU A 87 -27.83 -17.73 -6.33
CA LEU A 87 -27.49 -18.80 -7.28
C LEU A 87 -27.58 -20.19 -6.60
N GLY A 88 -27.14 -20.30 -5.35
CA GLY A 88 -27.27 -21.54 -4.58
C GLY A 88 -28.73 -21.95 -4.37
N ILE A 89 -29.62 -20.99 -4.05
CA ILE A 89 -31.06 -21.26 -3.91
C ILE A 89 -31.68 -21.67 -5.26
N LEU A 90 -31.31 -20.97 -6.34
CA LEU A 90 -31.81 -21.28 -7.69
C LEU A 90 -31.29 -22.63 -8.20
N ALA A 91 -30.05 -22.99 -7.91
CA ALA A 91 -29.49 -24.29 -8.26
C ALA A 91 -30.14 -25.44 -7.45
N ALA A 92 -30.31 -25.25 -6.14
CA ALA A 92 -30.97 -26.20 -5.31
C ALA A 92 -32.46 -26.40 -5.71
N SER A 93 -33.12 -25.42 -6.31
CA SER A 93 -34.48 -25.51 -6.88
C SER A 93 -34.50 -25.90 -8.36
N MET A 94 -33.38 -26.29 -8.94
CA MET A 94 -33.24 -26.74 -10.35
C MET A 94 -33.60 -25.66 -11.39
N GLN A 95 -33.53 -24.38 -11.03
CA GLN A 95 -33.66 -23.24 -11.97
C GLN A 95 -32.32 -22.87 -12.63
N VAL A 96 -31.19 -23.33 -12.07
CA VAL A 96 -29.84 -23.22 -12.62
C VAL A 96 -29.17 -24.59 -12.52
N PRO A 97 -28.44 -25.06 -13.54
CA PRO A 97 -27.72 -26.34 -13.46
C PRO A 97 -26.57 -26.25 -12.45
N ALA A 98 -26.58 -27.11 -11.43
CA ALA A 98 -25.57 -27.10 -10.37
C ALA A 98 -24.14 -27.33 -10.89
N LEU A 99 -23.97 -28.19 -11.90
CA LEU A 99 -22.66 -28.47 -12.54
C LEU A 99 -21.99 -27.22 -13.14
N MET A 100 -22.76 -26.22 -13.55
CA MET A 100 -22.19 -24.96 -14.08
C MET A 100 -21.58 -24.06 -13.01
N LEU A 101 -21.76 -24.40 -11.74
CA LEU A 101 -21.24 -23.62 -10.60
C LEU A 101 -19.93 -24.19 -10.01
N ASP A 102 -19.50 -25.38 -10.43
CA ASP A 102 -18.32 -26.05 -9.88
C ASP A 102 -17.01 -25.26 -10.15
N ASP A 103 -16.89 -24.72 -11.37
CA ASP A 103 -15.72 -23.96 -11.83
C ASP A 103 -15.95 -22.45 -11.79
N VAL A 104 -16.96 -21.99 -11.06
CA VAL A 104 -17.35 -20.59 -10.96
C VAL A 104 -17.26 -20.08 -9.53
N GLU A 105 -16.71 -18.90 -9.38
CA GLU A 105 -16.82 -18.09 -8.17
C GLU A 105 -17.65 -16.84 -8.44
N CYS A 106 -18.44 -16.39 -7.50
CA CYS A 106 -19.25 -15.19 -7.69
C CYS A 106 -19.21 -14.26 -6.48
N LEU A 107 -19.17 -12.97 -6.79
CA LEU A 107 -19.23 -11.86 -5.86
C LEU A 107 -20.26 -10.85 -6.34
N GLY A 108 -21.01 -10.26 -5.43
CA GLY A 108 -21.94 -9.18 -5.77
C GLY A 108 -23.01 -9.01 -4.71
N GLU A 109 -23.33 -7.77 -4.39
CA GLU A 109 -24.47 -7.43 -3.56
C GLU A 109 -25.72 -7.31 -4.45
N LEU A 110 -26.86 -7.83 -3.99
CA LEU A 110 -28.11 -7.74 -4.73
C LEU A 110 -28.96 -6.58 -4.20
N ALA A 111 -29.42 -5.73 -5.11
CA ALA A 111 -30.52 -4.84 -4.85
C ALA A 111 -31.85 -5.64 -4.82
N LEU A 112 -32.88 -5.10 -4.22
CA LEU A 112 -34.22 -5.72 -4.19
C LEU A 112 -34.80 -5.93 -5.60
N SER A 113 -34.37 -5.13 -6.57
CA SER A 113 -34.74 -5.24 -7.99
C SER A 113 -34.11 -6.44 -8.71
N GLY A 114 -33.03 -7.00 -8.16
CA GLY A 114 -32.19 -8.02 -8.81
C GLY A 114 -30.93 -7.45 -9.48
N GLU A 115 -30.71 -6.14 -9.43
CA GLU A 115 -29.44 -5.51 -9.86
C GLU A 115 -28.27 -6.02 -9.02
N VAL A 116 -27.12 -6.21 -9.67
CA VAL A 116 -25.88 -6.63 -9.01
C VAL A 116 -25.00 -5.40 -8.76
N ARG A 117 -24.79 -5.07 -7.50
CA ARG A 117 -24.05 -3.89 -7.05
C ARG A 117 -22.59 -4.20 -6.76
N ALA A 118 -21.75 -3.19 -6.96
CA ALA A 118 -20.32 -3.24 -6.69
C ALA A 118 -20.00 -3.61 -5.24
N VAL A 119 -18.92 -4.37 -5.06
CA VAL A 119 -18.39 -4.76 -3.76
C VAL A 119 -16.91 -4.43 -3.67
N LYS A 120 -16.41 -4.21 -2.45
CA LYS A 120 -14.99 -3.96 -2.19
C LYS A 120 -14.16 -5.25 -2.27
N GLY A 121 -12.85 -5.13 -2.50
CA GLY A 121 -11.92 -6.26 -2.43
C GLY A 121 -12.12 -7.28 -3.55
N VAL A 122 -12.50 -6.82 -4.74
CA VAL A 122 -12.67 -7.71 -5.89
C VAL A 122 -11.32 -8.13 -6.47
N LEU A 123 -10.30 -7.25 -6.49
CA LEU A 123 -8.99 -7.63 -7.02
C LEU A 123 -8.30 -8.74 -6.21
N PRO A 124 -8.24 -8.71 -4.87
CA PRO A 124 -7.79 -9.86 -4.09
C PRO A 124 -8.54 -11.16 -4.41
N ALA A 125 -9.86 -11.08 -4.56
CA ALA A 125 -10.68 -12.23 -4.93
C ALA A 125 -10.37 -12.73 -6.35
N ALA A 126 -10.18 -11.83 -7.31
CA ALA A 126 -9.82 -12.18 -8.69
C ALA A 126 -8.44 -12.87 -8.77
N LEU A 127 -7.44 -12.35 -8.03
CA LEU A 127 -6.12 -12.98 -7.95
C LEU A 127 -6.20 -14.39 -7.34
N ALA A 128 -7.05 -14.57 -6.34
CA ALA A 128 -7.24 -15.87 -5.70
C ALA A 128 -8.06 -16.83 -6.57
N ALA A 129 -9.10 -16.37 -7.30
CA ALA A 129 -9.86 -17.16 -8.25
C ALA A 129 -8.99 -17.65 -9.42
N ARG A 130 -8.11 -16.76 -9.94
CA ARG A 130 -7.09 -17.12 -10.94
C ARG A 130 -6.19 -18.26 -10.47
N LYS A 131 -5.68 -18.18 -9.23
CA LYS A 131 -4.85 -19.27 -8.64
C LYS A 131 -5.63 -20.59 -8.51
N ALA A 132 -6.95 -20.51 -8.28
CA ALA A 132 -7.83 -21.66 -8.20
C ALA A 132 -8.28 -22.19 -9.58
N GLY A 133 -7.94 -21.51 -10.68
CA GLY A 133 -8.34 -21.89 -12.04
C GLY A 133 -9.83 -21.71 -12.33
N ARG A 134 -10.54 -20.86 -11.58
CA ARG A 134 -11.99 -20.68 -11.68
C ARG A 134 -12.37 -19.41 -12.42
N THR A 135 -13.50 -19.43 -13.11
CA THR A 135 -14.15 -18.25 -13.70
C THR A 135 -14.74 -17.38 -12.58
N LEU A 136 -14.60 -16.06 -12.68
CA LEU A 136 -15.14 -15.13 -11.70
C LEU A 136 -16.30 -14.31 -12.28
N ILE A 137 -17.48 -14.41 -11.66
CA ILE A 137 -18.65 -13.55 -11.95
C ILE A 137 -18.66 -12.39 -10.98
N VAL A 138 -18.65 -11.17 -11.51
CA VAL A 138 -18.61 -9.93 -10.73
C VAL A 138 -19.58 -8.88 -11.26
N PRO A 139 -19.97 -7.91 -10.44
CA PRO A 139 -20.68 -6.72 -10.91
C PRO A 139 -19.90 -6.03 -12.03
N ARG A 140 -20.58 -5.53 -13.05
CA ARG A 140 -19.92 -4.81 -14.17
C ARG A 140 -19.04 -3.66 -13.69
N ALA A 141 -19.42 -2.96 -12.66
CA ALA A 141 -18.63 -1.88 -12.05
C ALA A 141 -17.28 -2.34 -11.48
N ASN A 142 -17.13 -3.65 -11.18
CA ASN A 142 -15.87 -4.22 -10.69
C ASN A 142 -15.08 -4.99 -11.79
N ALA A 143 -15.63 -5.09 -13.00
CA ALA A 143 -15.05 -5.96 -14.03
C ALA A 143 -13.66 -5.49 -14.48
N GLU A 144 -13.47 -4.19 -14.66
CA GLU A 144 -12.18 -3.61 -15.05
C GLU A 144 -11.09 -3.90 -14.01
N GLU A 145 -11.43 -3.75 -12.73
CA GLU A 145 -10.55 -4.08 -11.62
C GLU A 145 -10.21 -5.58 -11.58
N ALA A 146 -11.19 -6.45 -11.78
CA ALA A 146 -10.99 -7.90 -11.81
C ALA A 146 -10.07 -8.35 -12.96
N CYS A 147 -10.11 -7.66 -14.10
CA CYS A 147 -9.27 -7.93 -15.26
C CYS A 147 -7.78 -7.63 -15.05
N LEU A 148 -7.41 -6.89 -13.99
CA LEU A 148 -5.99 -6.76 -13.59
C LEU A 148 -5.36 -8.11 -13.22
N ALA A 149 -6.17 -9.12 -12.84
CA ALA A 149 -5.72 -10.49 -12.68
C ALA A 149 -5.54 -11.17 -14.05
N SER A 150 -4.49 -10.83 -14.78
CA SER A 150 -4.19 -11.29 -16.13
C SER A 150 -4.42 -12.81 -16.29
N GLY A 151 -5.17 -13.21 -17.32
CA GLY A 151 -5.49 -14.61 -17.60
C GLY A 151 -6.72 -15.16 -16.84
N LEU A 152 -7.34 -14.38 -15.96
CA LEU A 152 -8.61 -14.76 -15.34
C LEU A 152 -9.77 -14.56 -16.30
N LYS A 153 -10.68 -15.54 -16.39
CA LYS A 153 -11.95 -15.38 -17.10
C LYS A 153 -12.93 -14.63 -16.19
N VAL A 154 -13.26 -13.39 -16.56
CA VAL A 154 -14.16 -12.51 -15.82
C VAL A 154 -15.47 -12.39 -16.58
N ILE A 155 -16.59 -12.65 -15.90
CA ILE A 155 -17.95 -12.46 -16.42
C ILE A 155 -18.56 -11.26 -15.71
N ALA A 156 -18.80 -10.20 -16.46
CA ALA A 156 -19.36 -8.96 -15.94
C ALA A 156 -20.88 -8.95 -16.06
N VAL A 157 -21.58 -8.68 -14.96
CA VAL A 157 -23.03 -8.75 -14.88
C VAL A 157 -23.64 -7.52 -14.21
N ASP A 158 -24.82 -7.12 -14.65
CA ASP A 158 -25.58 -6.02 -14.09
C ASP A 158 -26.83 -6.48 -13.33
N HIS A 159 -27.31 -7.71 -13.62
CA HIS A 159 -28.57 -8.18 -13.07
C HIS A 159 -28.56 -9.71 -12.87
N LEU A 160 -29.26 -10.21 -11.84
CA LEU A 160 -29.39 -11.63 -11.53
C LEU A 160 -29.90 -12.46 -12.70
N LEU A 161 -30.86 -11.94 -13.48
CA LEU A 161 -31.39 -12.62 -14.69
C LEU A 161 -30.33 -12.90 -15.75
N GLN A 162 -29.37 -11.98 -15.93
CA GLN A 162 -28.28 -12.18 -16.89
C GLN A 162 -27.41 -13.39 -16.47
N VAL A 163 -27.12 -13.50 -15.17
CA VAL A 163 -26.36 -14.65 -14.63
C VAL A 163 -27.11 -15.96 -14.84
N VAL A 164 -28.41 -15.98 -14.54
CA VAL A 164 -29.26 -17.17 -14.72
C VAL A 164 -29.35 -17.56 -16.21
N ALA A 165 -29.56 -16.61 -17.10
CA ALA A 165 -29.63 -16.86 -18.55
C ALA A 165 -28.28 -17.38 -19.08
N HIS A 166 -27.15 -16.85 -18.60
CA HIS A 166 -25.81 -17.30 -18.94
C HIS A 166 -25.55 -18.73 -18.50
N LEU A 167 -25.82 -19.05 -17.23
CA LEU A 167 -25.60 -20.38 -16.66
C LEU A 167 -26.51 -21.46 -17.25
N ASN A 168 -27.73 -21.07 -17.71
CA ASN A 168 -28.65 -21.97 -18.44
C ASN A 168 -28.30 -22.10 -19.94
N GLY A 169 -27.28 -21.39 -20.44
CA GLY A 169 -26.89 -21.42 -21.84
C GLY A 169 -27.84 -20.67 -22.78
N HIS A 170 -28.84 -19.95 -22.28
CA HIS A 170 -29.81 -19.22 -23.11
C HIS A 170 -29.18 -17.95 -23.74
N VAL A 171 -28.41 -17.22 -22.96
CA VAL A 171 -27.71 -16.01 -23.41
C VAL A 171 -26.29 -16.05 -22.82
N PRO A 172 -25.33 -16.69 -23.50
CA PRO A 172 -23.95 -16.70 -23.05
C PRO A 172 -23.36 -15.29 -22.98
N ILE A 173 -22.69 -14.96 -21.87
CA ILE A 173 -21.98 -13.71 -21.69
C ILE A 173 -20.51 -13.95 -22.06
N GLU A 174 -20.00 -13.17 -23.01
CA GLU A 174 -18.58 -13.22 -23.34
C GLU A 174 -17.72 -12.71 -22.17
N PRO A 175 -16.53 -13.28 -21.99
CA PRO A 175 -15.59 -12.78 -20.99
C PRO A 175 -15.31 -11.30 -21.21
N TYR A 176 -15.34 -10.54 -20.13
CA TYR A 176 -15.07 -9.12 -20.14
C TYR A 176 -13.64 -8.87 -20.61
N LYS A 177 -13.50 -7.93 -21.53
CA LYS A 177 -12.20 -7.45 -22.02
C LYS A 177 -11.99 -6.04 -21.47
N SER A 178 -10.84 -5.82 -20.83
CA SER A 178 -10.48 -4.49 -20.32
C SER A 178 -10.34 -3.51 -21.47
N ASP A 179 -10.95 -2.35 -21.35
CA ASP A 179 -10.81 -1.23 -22.30
C ASP A 179 -9.49 -0.46 -22.11
N GLY A 180 -8.66 -0.86 -21.15
CA GLY A 180 -7.39 -0.22 -20.84
C GLY A 180 -7.50 1.16 -20.21
N LEU A 181 -8.69 1.56 -19.75
CA LEU A 181 -8.96 2.86 -19.15
C LEU A 181 -8.19 3.12 -17.86
N LEU A 182 -7.71 2.07 -17.18
CA LEU A 182 -6.91 2.18 -15.96
C LEU A 182 -5.48 2.68 -16.19
N TYR A 183 -4.99 2.63 -17.43
CA TYR A 183 -3.61 2.98 -17.79
C TYR A 183 -3.38 4.48 -18.00
N LEU A 184 -4.24 5.34 -17.48
CA LEU A 184 -4.04 6.79 -17.54
C LEU A 184 -2.91 7.19 -16.58
N ASN A 185 -1.69 7.26 -17.11
CA ASN A 185 -0.53 7.76 -16.38
C ASN A 185 -0.72 9.23 -16.02
N LYS A 186 -0.99 9.52 -14.77
CA LYS A 186 -0.88 10.88 -14.25
C LYS A 186 0.61 11.19 -14.07
N PRO A 187 1.16 12.20 -14.77
CA PRO A 187 2.56 12.55 -14.61
C PRO A 187 2.82 13.01 -13.18
N TYR A 188 3.96 12.61 -12.63
CA TYR A 188 4.45 13.16 -11.36
C TYR A 188 4.92 14.60 -11.57
N PRO A 189 4.83 15.46 -10.54
CA PRO A 189 5.36 16.82 -10.62
C PRO A 189 6.86 16.83 -10.91
N ASP A 190 7.32 17.73 -11.79
CA ASP A 190 8.72 17.76 -12.21
C ASP A 190 9.65 18.33 -11.14
N LEU A 191 10.86 17.76 -11.03
CA LEU A 191 11.92 18.23 -10.15
C LEU A 191 12.42 19.63 -10.54
N ASN A 192 12.30 20.02 -11.80
CA ASN A 192 12.63 21.36 -12.30
C ASN A 192 11.81 22.47 -11.66
N GLU A 193 10.62 22.20 -11.15
CA GLU A 193 9.79 23.16 -10.43
C GLU A 193 10.43 23.59 -9.10
N VAL A 194 11.38 22.81 -8.59
CA VAL A 194 12.16 23.16 -7.40
C VAL A 194 13.37 23.99 -7.85
N GLN A 195 13.34 25.28 -7.54
CA GLN A 195 14.47 26.17 -7.83
C GLN A 195 15.55 26.04 -6.76
N GLY A 196 16.81 26.04 -7.17
CA GLY A 196 17.96 25.88 -6.28
C GLY A 196 17.97 24.54 -5.54
N GLN A 197 18.23 24.56 -4.24
CA GLN A 197 18.19 23.42 -3.32
C GLN A 197 19.03 22.22 -3.79
N LEU A 198 20.21 22.46 -4.33
CA LEU A 198 21.07 21.40 -4.93
C LEU A 198 21.36 20.26 -3.95
N ALA A 199 21.66 20.58 -2.68
CA ALA A 199 21.90 19.58 -1.66
C ALA A 199 20.65 18.70 -1.39
N ALA A 200 19.46 19.32 -1.41
CA ALA A 200 18.21 18.58 -1.22
C ALA A 200 17.87 17.71 -2.43
N LYS A 201 18.10 18.18 -3.64
CA LYS A 201 17.97 17.39 -4.87
C LYS A 201 18.95 16.21 -4.88
N ARG A 202 20.20 16.42 -4.44
CA ARG A 202 21.19 15.34 -4.28
C ARG A 202 20.73 14.31 -3.25
N ALA A 203 20.21 14.74 -2.10
CA ALA A 203 19.66 13.84 -1.09
C ALA A 203 18.45 13.04 -1.61
N LEU A 204 17.56 13.66 -2.42
CA LEU A 204 16.45 12.95 -3.08
C LEU A 204 16.95 11.90 -4.08
N LEU A 205 17.98 12.22 -4.87
CA LEU A 205 18.61 11.27 -5.79
C LEU A 205 19.16 10.05 -5.03
N ILE A 206 19.91 10.29 -3.95
CA ILE A 206 20.47 9.20 -3.11
C ILE A 206 19.34 8.39 -2.46
N ALA A 207 18.34 9.07 -1.89
CA ALA A 207 17.17 8.43 -1.29
C ALA A 207 16.43 7.54 -2.30
N ALA A 208 16.19 8.04 -3.51
CA ALA A 208 15.56 7.26 -4.58
C ALA A 208 16.43 6.10 -5.03
N ALA A 209 17.72 6.31 -5.25
CA ALA A 209 18.65 5.29 -5.74
C ALA A 209 18.84 4.14 -4.75
N GLY A 210 18.90 4.41 -3.44
CA GLY A 210 19.15 3.39 -2.42
C GLY A 210 17.92 2.91 -1.65
N ALA A 211 16.72 3.48 -1.88
CA ALA A 211 15.52 3.33 -1.05
C ALA A 211 15.72 3.83 0.39
N HIS A 212 16.56 4.84 0.59
CA HIS A 212 16.87 5.38 1.90
C HIS A 212 15.75 6.28 2.42
N ASN A 213 15.45 6.16 3.72
CA ASN A 213 14.55 7.09 4.41
C ASN A 213 15.24 8.43 4.61
N LEU A 214 14.48 9.53 4.51
CA LEU A 214 15.00 10.89 4.46
C LEU A 214 14.26 11.82 5.44
N LEU A 215 15.02 12.61 6.21
CA LEU A 215 14.51 13.67 7.06
C LEU A 215 15.03 15.04 6.58
N PHE A 216 14.11 15.91 6.24
CA PHE A 216 14.39 17.32 6.01
C PHE A 216 14.19 18.14 7.29
N SER A 217 15.19 18.89 7.70
CA SER A 217 15.11 19.87 8.78
C SER A 217 15.36 21.26 8.24
N GLY A 218 14.53 22.24 8.57
CA GLY A 218 14.76 23.61 8.10
C GLY A 218 13.61 24.55 8.41
N PRO A 219 13.79 25.87 8.24
CA PRO A 219 12.78 26.88 8.50
C PRO A 219 11.48 26.64 7.68
N PRO A 220 10.37 27.23 8.10
CA PRO A 220 9.14 27.21 7.30
C PRO A 220 9.36 27.92 5.97
N GLY A 221 8.68 27.44 4.92
CA GLY A 221 8.75 28.02 3.57
C GLY A 221 10.02 27.69 2.77
N THR A 222 10.86 26.72 3.20
CA THR A 222 12.05 26.27 2.45
C THR A 222 11.75 25.20 1.39
N GLY A 223 10.47 24.85 1.15
CA GLY A 223 10.09 23.91 0.10
C GLY A 223 10.21 22.42 0.47
N LYS A 224 10.29 22.05 1.75
CA LYS A 224 10.41 20.65 2.21
C LYS A 224 9.32 19.74 1.65
N THR A 225 8.07 20.18 1.72
CA THR A 225 6.90 19.46 1.19
C THR A 225 6.96 19.37 -0.34
N LEU A 226 7.37 20.45 -1.00
CA LEU A 226 7.57 20.48 -2.44
C LEU A 226 8.63 19.46 -2.87
N LEU A 227 9.78 19.42 -2.20
CA LEU A 227 10.84 18.43 -2.44
C LEU A 227 10.36 17.00 -2.24
N ALA A 228 9.70 16.72 -1.13
CA ALA A 228 9.19 15.38 -0.81
C ALA A 228 8.23 14.85 -1.89
N SER A 229 7.35 15.72 -2.41
CA SER A 229 6.35 15.33 -3.44
C SER A 229 6.97 15.00 -4.81
N ARG A 230 8.26 15.29 -5.03
CA ARG A 230 8.99 14.93 -6.27
C ARG A 230 9.56 13.51 -6.22
N LEU A 231 9.75 12.94 -5.03
CA LEU A 231 10.37 11.63 -4.87
C LEU A 231 9.67 10.50 -5.66
N PRO A 232 8.33 10.39 -5.69
CA PRO A 232 7.67 9.31 -6.45
C PRO A 232 8.06 9.30 -7.93
N GLY A 233 8.25 10.47 -8.55
CA GLY A 233 8.65 10.60 -9.94
C GLY A 233 10.10 10.21 -10.23
N LEU A 234 10.93 10.09 -9.20
CA LEU A 234 12.33 9.64 -9.30
C LEU A 234 12.46 8.13 -9.12
N LEU A 235 11.46 7.47 -8.51
CA LEU A 235 11.52 6.04 -8.25
C LEU A 235 11.30 5.23 -9.55
N PRO A 236 11.92 4.06 -9.67
CA PRO A 236 11.65 3.16 -10.79
C PRO A 236 10.17 2.83 -10.90
N PRO A 237 9.63 2.53 -12.09
CA PRO A 237 8.26 2.09 -12.25
C PRO A 237 7.99 0.86 -11.36
N LEU A 238 6.73 0.70 -10.94
CA LEU A 238 6.32 -0.51 -10.24
C LEU A 238 6.44 -1.72 -11.16
N SER A 239 6.95 -2.84 -10.63
CA SER A 239 6.74 -4.12 -11.28
C SER A 239 5.26 -4.48 -11.33
N GLU A 240 4.85 -5.39 -12.21
CA GLU A 240 3.46 -5.85 -12.29
C GLU A 240 2.96 -6.36 -10.94
N GLN A 241 3.79 -7.13 -10.23
CA GLN A 241 3.45 -7.66 -8.92
C GLN A 241 3.27 -6.54 -7.87
N GLU A 242 4.20 -5.58 -7.79
CA GLU A 242 4.09 -4.44 -6.88
C GLU A 242 2.84 -3.59 -7.18
N ALA A 243 2.55 -3.39 -8.46
CA ALA A 243 1.36 -2.64 -8.89
C ALA A 243 0.06 -3.35 -8.48
N LEU A 244 0.00 -4.68 -8.61
CA LEU A 244 -1.13 -5.49 -8.16
C LEU A 244 -1.29 -5.46 -6.63
N GLU A 245 -0.20 -5.47 -5.86
CA GLU A 245 -0.25 -5.34 -4.39
C GLU A 245 -0.83 -3.98 -3.97
N VAL A 246 -0.40 -2.88 -4.61
CA VAL A 246 -0.95 -1.53 -4.38
C VAL A 246 -2.43 -1.48 -4.74
N ALA A 247 -2.80 -2.00 -5.91
CA ALA A 247 -4.18 -2.02 -6.37
C ALA A 247 -5.08 -2.87 -5.46
N ALA A 248 -4.58 -4.01 -4.96
CA ALA A 248 -5.31 -4.86 -4.02
C ALA A 248 -5.63 -4.15 -2.70
N ILE A 249 -4.69 -3.36 -2.17
CA ILE A 249 -4.92 -2.54 -0.98
C ILE A 249 -6.01 -1.49 -1.25
N GLN A 250 -5.96 -0.81 -2.40
CA GLN A 250 -6.95 0.19 -2.78
C GLN A 250 -8.34 -0.41 -2.95
N SER A 251 -8.43 -1.58 -3.59
CA SER A 251 -9.65 -2.36 -3.77
C SER A 251 -10.39 -2.64 -2.45
N VAL A 252 -9.64 -2.94 -1.41
CA VAL A 252 -10.18 -3.23 -0.06
C VAL A 252 -10.78 -1.99 0.60
N VAL A 253 -10.22 -0.82 0.35
CA VAL A 253 -10.62 0.43 1.02
C VAL A 253 -11.75 1.15 0.32
N SER A 254 -11.75 1.16 -1.01
CA SER A 254 -12.63 2.00 -1.82
C SER A 254 -13.41 1.20 -2.86
N LEU A 255 -14.64 1.67 -3.14
CA LEU A 255 -15.41 1.27 -4.33
C LEU A 255 -15.09 2.15 -5.55
N ALA A 256 -14.33 3.23 -5.36
CA ALA A 256 -13.96 4.09 -6.48
C ALA A 256 -13.08 3.31 -7.46
N PRO A 257 -13.28 3.49 -8.77
CA PRO A 257 -12.41 2.89 -9.77
C PRO A 257 -10.95 3.23 -9.53
N LEU A 258 -10.05 2.30 -9.82
CA LEU A 258 -8.61 2.54 -9.82
C LEU A 258 -8.28 3.56 -10.92
N SER A 259 -8.20 4.83 -10.56
CA SER A 259 -8.11 5.93 -11.55
C SER A 259 -6.73 6.07 -12.19
N HIS A 260 -5.69 5.52 -11.58
CA HIS A 260 -4.30 5.65 -12.05
C HIS A 260 -3.52 4.38 -11.72
N TRP A 261 -3.44 3.48 -12.67
CA TRP A 261 -2.68 2.23 -12.51
C TRP A 261 -1.73 2.04 -13.73
N PRO A 262 -0.47 1.63 -13.54
CA PRO A 262 0.24 1.52 -12.26
C PRO A 262 0.79 2.88 -11.78
N HIS A 263 0.55 3.25 -10.51
CA HIS A 263 1.04 4.52 -9.95
C HIS A 263 1.56 4.32 -8.52
N ARG A 264 2.76 4.86 -8.20
CA ARG A 264 3.31 4.79 -6.84
C ARG A 264 2.53 5.71 -5.91
N PRO A 265 2.02 5.22 -4.77
CA PRO A 265 1.32 6.06 -3.82
C PRO A 265 2.24 7.12 -3.20
N PHE A 266 1.69 8.33 -3.04
CA PHE A 266 2.26 9.35 -2.17
C PHE A 266 1.21 9.68 -1.11
N ARG A 267 1.48 9.30 0.15
CA ARG A 267 0.57 9.50 1.27
C ARG A 267 1.13 10.56 2.20
N GLN A 268 0.32 11.57 2.49
CA GLN A 268 0.67 12.70 3.36
C GLN A 268 -0.43 12.87 4.40
N PRO A 269 -0.45 12.05 5.47
CA PRO A 269 -1.39 12.24 6.55
C PRO A 269 -1.09 13.55 7.29
N HIS A 270 -2.14 14.22 7.74
CA HIS A 270 -2.01 15.38 8.60
C HIS A 270 -1.47 14.96 9.98
N HIS A 271 -0.69 15.80 10.66
CA HIS A 271 -0.09 15.48 11.96
C HIS A 271 -1.14 15.21 13.07
N SER A 272 -2.39 15.70 12.92
CA SER A 272 -3.50 15.37 13.81
C SER A 272 -4.14 13.99 13.56
N ALA A 273 -3.64 13.21 12.60
CA ALA A 273 -4.16 11.89 12.32
C ALA A 273 -4.09 10.98 13.55
N SER A 274 -5.18 10.31 13.86
CA SER A 274 -5.22 9.36 14.97
C SER A 274 -4.39 8.11 14.70
N GLY A 275 -3.99 7.38 15.75
CA GLY A 275 -3.29 6.10 15.60
C GLY A 275 -4.00 5.13 14.65
N PRO A 276 -5.31 4.89 14.80
CA PRO A 276 -6.06 4.05 13.85
C PRO A 276 -6.08 4.58 12.42
N ALA A 277 -6.05 5.89 12.19
CA ALA A 277 -5.97 6.44 10.83
C ALA A 277 -4.60 6.16 10.19
N LEU A 278 -3.51 6.23 10.95
CA LEU A 278 -2.17 5.99 10.44
C LEU A 278 -1.87 4.49 10.29
N VAL A 279 -2.15 3.71 11.32
CA VAL A 279 -1.82 2.28 11.44
C VAL A 279 -2.85 1.41 10.75
N GLY A 280 -4.09 1.82 10.82
CA GLY A 280 -5.26 1.01 10.56
C GLY A 280 -5.92 0.53 11.84
N GLY A 281 -7.10 -0.02 11.74
CA GLY A 281 -7.87 -0.49 12.90
C GLY A 281 -9.37 -0.46 12.67
N GLY A 282 -10.11 -0.25 13.75
CA GLY A 282 -11.57 -0.32 13.76
C GLY A 282 -12.06 -1.65 14.33
N SER A 283 -13.39 -1.82 14.43
CA SER A 283 -14.02 -3.10 14.82
C SER A 283 -13.71 -4.19 13.80
N LYS A 284 -13.57 -3.80 12.53
CA LYS A 284 -13.04 -4.60 11.42
C LYS A 284 -11.71 -4.01 11.03
N PRO A 285 -10.61 -4.79 11.05
CA PRO A 285 -9.30 -4.29 10.70
C PRO A 285 -9.28 -3.71 9.28
N GLN A 286 -9.15 -2.38 9.17
CA GLN A 286 -8.99 -1.68 7.90
C GLN A 286 -7.55 -1.17 7.78
N PRO A 287 -6.97 -1.13 6.57
CA PRO A 287 -5.64 -0.58 6.37
C PRO A 287 -5.61 0.93 6.63
N GLY A 288 -4.53 1.41 7.29
CA GLY A 288 -4.27 2.83 7.51
C GLY A 288 -3.33 3.43 6.45
N GLU A 289 -2.93 4.70 6.66
CA GLU A 289 -2.08 5.46 5.74
C GLU A 289 -0.72 4.79 5.49
N ILE A 290 -0.17 4.07 6.48
CA ILE A 290 1.06 3.29 6.36
C ILE A 290 0.91 2.19 5.30
N THR A 291 -0.18 1.43 5.35
CA THR A 291 -0.48 0.39 4.35
C THR A 291 -0.81 1.02 2.99
N LEU A 292 -1.55 2.12 2.97
CA LEU A 292 -1.88 2.85 1.74
C LEU A 292 -0.64 3.45 1.04
N ALA A 293 0.47 3.62 1.76
CA ALA A 293 1.76 4.04 1.20
C ALA A 293 2.60 2.87 0.66
N HIS A 294 2.10 1.64 0.69
CA HIS A 294 2.83 0.44 0.25
C HIS A 294 3.41 0.60 -1.16
N HIS A 295 4.68 0.22 -1.37
CA HIS A 295 5.49 0.45 -2.57
C HIS A 295 5.56 1.90 -3.05
N GLY A 296 5.23 2.85 -2.17
CA GLY A 296 5.25 4.27 -2.43
C GLY A 296 6.01 5.07 -1.38
N VAL A 297 5.58 6.29 -1.15
CA VAL A 297 6.18 7.23 -0.22
C VAL A 297 5.18 7.62 0.86
N LEU A 298 5.59 7.47 2.13
CA LEU A 298 4.89 8.05 3.27
C LEU A 298 5.62 9.34 3.65
N PHE A 299 4.95 10.48 3.47
CA PHE A 299 5.48 11.77 3.84
C PHE A 299 4.83 12.28 5.14
N LEU A 300 5.66 12.52 6.16
CA LEU A 300 5.23 13.06 7.45
C LEU A 300 5.78 14.48 7.60
N ASP A 301 4.92 15.46 7.35
CA ASP A 301 5.27 16.85 7.59
C ASP A 301 5.09 17.22 9.05
N GLU A 302 5.89 18.16 9.56
CA GLU A 302 5.87 18.57 10.96
C GLU A 302 6.02 17.38 11.93
N LEU A 303 6.98 16.49 11.64
CA LEU A 303 7.17 15.21 12.34
C LEU A 303 7.06 15.30 13.87
N PRO A 304 7.61 16.30 14.61
CA PRO A 304 7.49 16.40 16.06
C PRO A 304 6.07 16.79 16.56
N GLU A 305 5.14 17.13 15.66
CA GLU A 305 3.76 17.47 16.06
C GLU A 305 2.83 16.25 16.07
N PHE A 306 3.27 15.13 15.51
CA PHE A 306 2.55 13.86 15.67
C PHE A 306 2.61 13.35 17.11
N ASP A 307 1.57 12.65 17.54
CA ASP A 307 1.59 11.95 18.82
C ASP A 307 2.74 10.95 18.86
N ARG A 308 3.50 10.95 19.97
CA ARG A 308 4.67 10.09 20.14
C ARG A 308 4.33 8.60 20.00
N LYS A 309 3.17 8.18 20.53
CA LYS A 309 2.73 6.78 20.42
C LYS A 309 2.48 6.37 18.97
N VAL A 310 1.96 7.31 18.18
CA VAL A 310 1.71 7.10 16.73
C VAL A 310 3.02 6.95 15.97
N LEU A 311 4.03 7.77 16.30
CA LEU A 311 5.37 7.66 15.68
C LEU A 311 6.11 6.37 16.04
N GLU A 312 5.95 5.88 17.27
CA GLU A 312 6.60 4.63 17.71
C GLU A 312 6.09 3.41 16.93
N VAL A 313 4.85 3.42 16.46
CA VAL A 313 4.30 2.32 15.67
C VAL A 313 4.97 2.19 14.29
N LEU A 314 5.54 3.29 13.74
CA LEU A 314 6.30 3.23 12.47
C LEU A 314 7.54 2.34 12.54
N ARG A 315 8.05 2.05 13.74
CA ARG A 315 9.29 1.28 13.92
C ARG A 315 9.18 -0.15 13.38
N GLU A 316 8.03 -0.80 13.58
CA GLU A 316 7.79 -2.16 13.11
C GLU A 316 7.77 -2.22 11.56
N PRO A 317 6.91 -1.46 10.85
CA PRO A 317 6.86 -1.55 9.38
C PRO A 317 8.13 -1.05 8.68
N LEU A 318 8.89 -0.14 9.27
CA LEU A 318 10.18 0.30 8.73
C LEU A 318 11.27 -0.79 8.77
N GLU A 319 11.11 -1.80 9.62
CA GLU A 319 12.02 -2.96 9.71
C GLU A 319 11.46 -4.20 9.00
N SER A 320 10.19 -4.54 9.28
CA SER A 320 9.58 -5.78 8.80
C SER A 320 8.93 -5.65 7.41
N GLY A 321 8.56 -4.43 7.00
CA GLY A 321 7.75 -4.20 5.81
C GLY A 321 6.29 -4.62 5.94
N HIS A 322 5.82 -4.90 7.15
CA HIS A 322 4.44 -5.30 7.46
C HIS A 322 3.96 -4.60 8.73
N ILE A 323 2.65 -4.49 8.87
CA ILE A 323 2.01 -4.01 10.08
C ILE A 323 0.96 -5.03 10.53
N VAL A 324 0.97 -5.39 11.81
CA VAL A 324 0.05 -6.36 12.38
C VAL A 324 -0.99 -5.65 13.23
N ILE A 325 -2.25 -5.74 12.84
CA ILE A 325 -3.38 -5.24 13.61
C ILE A 325 -3.97 -6.42 14.38
N SER A 326 -3.76 -6.41 15.71
CA SER A 326 -4.32 -7.44 16.60
C SER A 326 -5.54 -6.89 17.32
N ARG A 327 -6.65 -7.63 17.27
CA ARG A 327 -7.88 -7.36 18.01
C ARG A 327 -8.30 -8.63 18.75
N ALA A 328 -9.31 -8.52 19.62
CA ALA A 328 -9.73 -9.65 20.48
C ALA A 328 -10.11 -10.92 19.70
N ARG A 329 -10.56 -10.80 18.45
CA ARG A 329 -10.98 -11.93 17.61
C ARG A 329 -10.11 -12.15 16.38
N ASP A 330 -9.43 -11.09 15.88
CA ASP A 330 -8.76 -11.14 14.59
C ASP A 330 -7.34 -10.60 14.69
N ARG A 331 -6.41 -11.28 14.05
CA ARG A 331 -5.06 -10.82 13.80
C ARG A 331 -4.85 -10.74 12.29
N VAL A 332 -4.75 -9.51 11.77
CA VAL A 332 -4.59 -9.28 10.33
C VAL A 332 -3.26 -8.59 10.09
N SER A 333 -2.48 -9.13 9.15
CA SER A 333 -1.24 -8.53 8.68
C SER A 333 -1.51 -7.79 7.37
N PHE A 334 -1.02 -6.54 7.30
CA PHE A 334 -1.05 -5.74 6.09
C PHE A 334 0.38 -5.46 5.60
N PRO A 335 0.64 -5.49 4.29
CA PRO A 335 1.92 -5.09 3.75
C PRO A 335 2.13 -3.59 3.94
N ALA A 336 3.37 -3.20 4.27
CA ALA A 336 3.71 -1.82 4.61
C ALA A 336 5.17 -1.50 4.21
N ARG A 337 5.57 -1.87 2.99
CA ARG A 337 6.88 -1.52 2.43
C ARG A 337 6.77 -0.14 1.77
N PHE A 338 7.17 0.89 2.46
CA PHE A 338 7.17 2.26 1.97
C PHE A 338 8.51 2.92 2.21
N GLN A 339 8.80 3.99 1.47
CA GLN A 339 9.92 4.86 1.75
C GLN A 339 9.42 6.03 2.61
N LEU A 340 10.05 6.23 3.77
CA LEU A 340 9.70 7.33 4.67
C LEU A 340 10.44 8.59 4.24
N VAL A 341 9.69 9.66 4.00
CA VAL A 341 10.21 11.02 3.97
C VAL A 341 9.56 11.79 5.11
N ALA A 342 10.36 12.47 5.89
CA ALA A 342 9.85 13.29 6.99
C ALA A 342 10.37 14.71 6.88
N ALA A 343 9.60 15.67 7.38
CA ALA A 343 10.02 17.05 7.48
C ALA A 343 9.78 17.58 8.89
N MET A 344 10.69 18.41 9.36
CA MET A 344 10.55 19.08 10.66
C MET A 344 11.14 20.50 10.62
N ASN A 345 10.72 21.31 11.54
CA ASN A 345 11.38 22.59 11.81
C ASN A 345 12.54 22.37 12.80
N PRO A 346 13.56 23.24 12.82
CA PRO A 346 14.72 23.08 13.70
C PRO A 346 14.39 23.35 15.19
N CYS A 347 13.30 24.06 15.47
CA CYS A 347 12.80 24.41 16.79
C CYS A 347 11.29 24.72 16.74
N PRO A 348 10.58 24.93 17.87
CA PRO A 348 9.15 25.24 17.87
C PRO A 348 8.76 26.49 17.06
N CYS A 349 9.55 27.54 17.06
CA CYS A 349 9.28 28.72 16.24
C CYS A 349 9.74 28.60 14.77
N GLY A 350 10.56 27.58 14.46
CA GLY A 350 11.05 27.29 13.12
C GLY A 350 12.28 28.04 12.65
N TYR A 351 12.81 29.02 13.41
CA TYR A 351 13.83 29.94 12.93
C TYR A 351 15.23 29.75 13.56
N MET A 352 15.47 28.64 14.30
CA MET A 352 16.80 28.37 14.84
C MET A 352 17.83 28.17 13.72
N GLY A 353 18.97 28.89 13.85
CA GLY A 353 20.06 28.86 12.87
C GLY A 353 19.83 29.75 11.65
N GLU A 354 18.73 30.50 11.58
CA GLU A 354 18.50 31.47 10.52
C GLU A 354 19.28 32.79 10.82
N PRO A 355 19.98 33.39 9.83
CA PRO A 355 20.76 34.60 10.05
C PRO A 355 19.96 35.81 10.52
N SER A 356 18.63 35.80 10.31
CA SER A 356 17.72 36.88 10.69
C SER A 356 17.56 37.12 12.19
N GLY A 357 18.06 36.20 13.05
CA GLY A 357 17.94 36.30 14.52
C GLY A 357 16.49 36.19 15.05
N ARG A 358 15.55 35.71 14.24
CA ARG A 358 14.11 35.59 14.62
C ARG A 358 13.81 34.53 15.67
N CYS A 359 14.75 33.61 15.90
CA CYS A 359 14.53 32.56 16.87
C CYS A 359 14.50 33.12 18.30
N ARG A 360 13.41 32.85 19.02
CA ARG A 360 13.20 33.24 20.44
C ARG A 360 13.07 32.03 21.37
N CYS A 361 13.37 30.84 20.89
CA CYS A 361 13.26 29.62 21.66
C CYS A 361 14.43 29.48 22.64
N THR A 362 14.14 29.13 23.89
CA THR A 362 15.18 28.78 24.85
C THR A 362 15.78 27.41 24.53
N PRO A 363 17.01 27.10 24.98
CA PRO A 363 17.60 25.77 24.79
C PRO A 363 16.71 24.64 25.28
N GLU A 364 16.02 24.84 26.43
CA GLU A 364 15.10 23.83 27.00
C GLU A 364 13.87 23.61 26.11
N GLN A 365 13.34 24.67 25.48
CA GLN A 365 12.23 24.54 24.53
C GLN A 365 12.65 23.77 23.29
N ILE A 366 13.84 24.03 22.76
CA ILE A 366 14.41 23.32 21.62
C ILE A 366 14.60 21.85 21.96
N GLN A 367 15.21 21.57 23.11
CA GLN A 367 15.45 20.19 23.56
C GLN A 367 14.13 19.43 23.79
N ARG A 368 13.13 20.03 24.40
CA ARG A 368 11.79 19.44 24.59
C ARG A 368 11.13 19.12 23.26
N TYR A 369 11.25 20.02 22.29
CA TYR A 369 10.70 19.81 20.94
C TYR A 369 11.37 18.63 20.23
N ARG A 370 12.68 18.53 20.27
CA ARG A 370 13.45 17.44 19.68
C ARG A 370 13.22 16.12 20.38
N ASN A 371 13.08 16.12 21.71
CA ASN A 371 12.83 14.92 22.52
C ASN A 371 11.43 14.29 22.27
N LYS A 372 10.54 14.96 21.52
CA LYS A 372 9.32 14.31 21.03
C LYS A 372 9.65 13.14 20.10
N LEU A 373 10.78 13.21 19.38
CA LEU A 373 11.27 12.16 18.51
C LEU A 373 12.19 11.22 19.29
N SER A 374 11.89 9.93 19.23
CA SER A 374 12.75 8.94 19.89
C SER A 374 14.02 8.67 19.07
N GLY A 375 15.14 8.44 19.77
CA GLY A 375 16.39 8.00 19.11
C GLY A 375 16.19 6.79 18.21
N PRO A 376 15.50 5.71 18.66
CA PRO A 376 15.22 4.55 17.84
C PRO A 376 14.44 4.82 16.54
N LEU A 377 13.57 5.83 16.49
CA LEU A 377 12.90 6.24 15.25
C LEU A 377 13.88 6.98 14.32
N LEU A 378 14.62 7.96 14.87
CA LEU A 378 15.64 8.70 14.11
C LEU A 378 16.73 7.79 13.55
N ASP A 379 17.10 6.76 14.30
CA ASP A 379 18.03 5.73 13.82
C ASP A 379 17.52 4.94 12.62
N ARG A 380 16.23 5.00 12.28
CA ARG A 380 15.64 4.34 11.09
C ARG A 380 15.57 5.26 9.88
N ILE A 381 16.02 6.50 10.04
CA ILE A 381 16.12 7.47 8.93
C ILE A 381 17.59 7.54 8.53
N ASP A 382 17.88 7.20 7.28
CA ASP A 382 19.26 7.05 6.79
C ASP A 382 19.91 8.40 6.47
N LEU A 383 19.12 9.32 5.91
CA LEU A 383 19.58 10.62 5.44
C LEU A 383 18.93 11.74 6.25
N HIS A 384 19.72 12.57 6.90
CA HIS A 384 19.28 13.78 7.59
C HIS A 384 19.87 14.98 6.86
N LEU A 385 19.03 15.88 6.37
CA LEU A 385 19.47 17.06 5.64
C LEU A 385 18.88 18.35 6.21
N THR A 386 19.72 19.35 6.41
CA THR A 386 19.27 20.69 6.75
C THR A 386 19.01 21.48 5.46
N VAL A 387 17.75 21.87 5.23
CA VAL A 387 17.33 22.67 4.08
C VAL A 387 17.36 24.13 4.47
N ALA A 388 18.32 24.86 3.93
CA ALA A 388 18.46 26.29 4.18
C ALA A 388 17.50 27.10 3.30
N ARG A 389 17.24 28.34 3.71
CA ARG A 389 16.51 29.30 2.89
C ARG A 389 17.46 29.89 1.84
N GLU A 390 17.16 29.70 0.57
CA GLU A 390 17.92 30.31 -0.52
C GLU A 390 17.30 31.66 -0.93
N ALA A 391 18.12 32.71 -1.02
CA ALA A 391 17.67 34.07 -1.31
C ALA A 391 17.28 34.28 -2.79
N THR A 392 17.67 33.36 -3.67
CA THR A 392 17.57 33.47 -5.13
C THR A 392 16.28 32.94 -5.75
N ALA A 393 15.32 32.51 -4.96
CA ALA A 393 14.08 31.88 -5.43
C ALA A 393 13.14 32.76 -6.27
N LEU A 394 13.46 34.07 -6.43
CA LEU A 394 12.66 35.01 -7.20
C LEU A 394 13.31 35.44 -8.53
N SER A 395 14.55 35.07 -8.81
CA SER A 395 15.14 35.25 -10.14
C SER A 395 14.69 34.14 -11.08
N PRO A 396 14.36 34.46 -12.37
CA PRO A 396 14.16 33.43 -13.37
C PRO A 396 15.49 32.70 -13.54
N ALA A 397 15.65 31.64 -12.77
CA ALA A 397 16.90 30.92 -12.65
C ALA A 397 17.23 30.23 -13.96
N GLN A 398 18.50 30.23 -14.25
CA GLN A 398 19.15 29.26 -15.11
C GLN A 398 18.53 27.89 -14.77
N GLN A 399 17.81 27.31 -15.74
CA GLN A 399 17.31 25.93 -15.64
C GLN A 399 18.53 25.05 -15.36
N THR A 400 18.77 24.77 -14.09
CA THR A 400 19.71 23.71 -13.72
C THR A 400 19.17 22.46 -14.36
N GLY A 401 19.93 21.85 -15.26
CA GLY A 401 19.47 20.78 -16.15
C GLY A 401 19.01 19.47 -15.47
N ASP A 402 18.68 19.51 -14.18
CA ASP A 402 18.19 18.41 -13.35
C ASP A 402 16.66 18.29 -13.49
N ASN A 403 16.20 17.70 -14.59
CA ASN A 403 14.80 17.34 -14.73
C ASN A 403 14.53 15.94 -14.14
N THR A 404 13.27 15.67 -13.82
CA THR A 404 12.84 14.36 -13.30
C THR A 404 13.32 13.22 -14.17
N ALA A 405 13.24 13.32 -15.50
CA ALA A 405 13.60 12.23 -16.41
C ALA A 405 15.09 11.86 -16.33
N LYS A 406 16.01 12.84 -16.31
CA LYS A 406 17.44 12.56 -16.18
C LYS A 406 17.78 11.96 -14.83
N THR A 407 17.20 12.52 -13.74
CA THR A 407 17.43 12.03 -12.40
C THR A 407 16.86 10.62 -12.21
N ALA A 408 15.67 10.35 -12.75
CA ALA A 408 15.07 9.02 -12.74
C ALA A 408 15.89 7.97 -13.51
N ALA A 409 16.52 8.37 -14.63
CA ALA A 409 17.43 7.48 -15.37
C ALA A 409 18.64 7.07 -14.52
N LEU A 410 19.28 8.02 -13.82
CA LEU A 410 20.39 7.73 -12.90
C LEU A 410 19.95 6.79 -11.76
N VAL A 411 18.75 7.01 -11.23
CA VAL A 411 18.16 6.14 -10.21
C VAL A 411 17.94 4.73 -10.76
N ALA A 412 17.37 4.62 -11.95
CA ALA A 412 17.11 3.32 -12.58
C ALA A 412 18.40 2.53 -12.80
N ASP A 413 19.45 3.16 -13.31
CA ASP A 413 20.77 2.54 -13.52
C ASP A 413 21.38 2.03 -12.20
N ALA A 414 21.33 2.86 -11.14
CA ALA A 414 21.84 2.48 -9.83
C ALA A 414 21.03 1.31 -9.23
N ARG A 415 19.69 1.33 -9.37
CA ARG A 415 18.80 0.26 -8.91
C ARG A 415 19.03 -1.05 -9.66
N GLU A 416 19.22 -0.98 -10.97
CA GLU A 416 19.53 -2.17 -11.76
C GLU A 416 20.83 -2.82 -11.33
N ARG A 417 21.88 -2.03 -11.02
CA ARG A 417 23.14 -2.54 -10.46
C ARG A 417 22.92 -3.27 -9.14
N GLN A 418 22.15 -2.66 -8.23
CA GLN A 418 21.79 -3.24 -6.93
C GLN A 418 21.00 -4.54 -7.11
N GLN A 419 20.02 -4.54 -8.01
CA GLN A 419 19.21 -5.72 -8.27
C GLN A 419 20.02 -6.88 -8.86
N ARG A 420 20.92 -6.59 -9.80
CA ARG A 420 21.81 -7.62 -10.37
C ARG A 420 22.81 -8.17 -9.36
N ARG A 421 23.35 -7.32 -8.48
CA ARG A 421 24.38 -7.68 -7.51
C ARG A 421 23.82 -8.48 -6.33
N GLN A 422 22.68 -8.06 -5.77
CA GLN A 422 22.19 -8.50 -4.47
C GLN A 422 20.68 -8.74 -4.38
N GLY A 423 19.91 -8.51 -5.45
CA GLY A 423 18.48 -8.76 -5.49
C GLY A 423 17.60 -7.77 -4.71
N CYS A 424 18.19 -6.71 -4.11
CA CYS A 424 17.45 -5.70 -3.35
C CYS A 424 18.15 -4.34 -3.38
N ALA A 425 17.45 -3.27 -3.01
CA ALA A 425 18.04 -1.96 -2.83
C ALA A 425 18.98 -1.91 -1.62
N ASN A 426 19.98 -1.02 -1.66
CA ASN A 426 21.04 -0.95 -0.63
C ASN A 426 20.50 -0.71 0.79
N ALA A 427 19.42 0.04 0.96
CA ALA A 427 18.79 0.24 2.28
C ALA A 427 18.32 -1.07 2.93
N PHE A 428 18.00 -2.09 2.14
CA PHE A 428 17.50 -3.39 2.61
C PHE A 428 18.59 -4.45 2.79
N LEU A 429 19.86 -4.14 2.57
CA LEU A 429 20.96 -5.06 2.85
C LEU A 429 20.91 -5.51 4.32
N ASP A 430 21.00 -6.80 4.53
CA ASP A 430 21.21 -7.42 5.85
C ASP A 430 22.71 -7.41 6.26
N LEU A 431 23.04 -8.00 7.41
CA LEU A 431 24.42 -8.04 7.87
C LEU A 431 25.35 -8.87 6.96
N PRO A 432 24.97 -10.04 6.45
CA PRO A 432 25.74 -10.75 5.44
C PRO A 432 25.99 -9.91 4.18
N GLY A 433 24.93 -9.31 3.62
CA GLY A 433 25.03 -8.46 2.44
C GLY A 433 25.89 -7.20 2.66
N LEU A 434 25.87 -6.61 3.86
CA LEU A 434 26.77 -5.52 4.21
C LEU A 434 28.24 -5.94 4.15
N ARG A 435 28.57 -7.11 4.70
CA ARG A 435 29.95 -7.65 4.70
C ARG A 435 30.43 -7.99 3.31
N GLU A 436 29.54 -8.45 2.44
CA GLU A 436 29.86 -8.87 1.08
C GLU A 436 29.98 -7.68 0.11
N TYR A 437 29.00 -6.75 0.14
CA TYR A 437 28.87 -5.73 -0.88
C TYR A 437 29.32 -4.32 -0.44
N CYS A 438 29.61 -4.12 0.86
CA CYS A 438 30.09 -2.84 1.39
C CYS A 438 31.54 -2.96 1.92
N THR A 439 32.39 -3.76 1.26
CA THR A 439 33.77 -3.90 1.61
C THR A 439 34.56 -2.62 1.37
N LEU A 440 35.46 -2.30 2.27
CA LEU A 440 36.36 -1.15 2.22
C LEU A 440 37.82 -1.58 2.06
N ALA A 441 38.62 -0.69 1.51
CA ALA A 441 40.06 -0.82 1.61
C ALA A 441 40.49 -0.62 3.08
N LYS A 442 41.53 -1.34 3.54
CA LYS A 442 42.02 -1.28 4.95
C LYS A 442 42.25 0.15 5.45
N VAL A 443 42.74 1.02 4.59
CA VAL A 443 42.99 2.45 4.93
C VAL A 443 41.67 3.20 5.19
N ASP A 444 40.61 2.85 4.48
CA ASP A 444 39.28 3.48 4.61
C ASP A 444 38.47 2.86 5.76
N GLU A 445 38.72 1.58 6.10
CA GLU A 445 38.19 0.96 7.32
C GLU A 445 38.71 1.69 8.56
N GLY A 446 40.01 1.88 8.72
CA GLY A 446 40.59 2.59 9.86
C GLY A 446 40.16 4.07 9.92
N TRP A 447 39.96 4.72 8.77
CA TRP A 447 39.44 6.05 8.72
C TRP A 447 37.99 6.11 9.20
N LEU A 448 37.14 5.15 8.77
CA LEU A 448 35.75 5.05 9.20
C LEU A 448 35.65 4.76 10.69
N GLU A 449 36.43 3.84 11.23
CA GLU A 449 36.49 3.56 12.67
C GLU A 449 36.83 4.82 13.48
N SER A 450 37.87 5.57 13.09
CA SER A 450 38.24 6.83 13.73
C SER A 450 37.14 7.89 13.61
N ALA A 451 36.42 7.94 12.49
CA ALA A 451 35.29 8.86 12.33
C ALA A 451 34.09 8.47 13.21
N CYS A 452 33.80 7.15 13.32
CA CYS A 452 32.75 6.64 14.19
C CYS A 452 33.05 6.93 15.68
N GLU A 453 34.29 6.76 16.12
CA GLU A 453 34.71 7.09 17.49
C GLU A 453 34.55 8.59 17.80
N ARG A 454 35.08 9.46 16.93
CA ARG A 454 34.98 10.91 17.11
C ARG A 454 33.55 11.44 17.11
N LEU A 455 32.68 10.84 16.32
CA LEU A 455 31.28 11.23 16.20
C LEU A 455 30.36 10.42 17.11
N THR A 456 30.92 9.53 17.94
CA THR A 456 30.16 8.65 18.87
C THR A 456 29.03 7.89 18.16
N LEU A 457 29.28 7.42 16.94
CA LEU A 457 28.27 6.69 16.14
C LEU A 457 28.07 5.29 16.67
N SER A 458 26.82 4.87 16.80
CA SER A 458 26.50 3.48 17.08
C SER A 458 26.85 2.56 15.91
N LEU A 459 27.06 1.28 16.16
CA LEU A 459 27.31 0.28 15.11
C LEU A 459 26.19 0.29 14.04
N ARG A 460 24.93 0.50 14.47
CA ARG A 460 23.77 0.62 13.57
C ARG A 460 23.91 1.86 12.67
N ALA A 461 24.38 2.98 13.21
CA ALA A 461 24.64 4.19 12.44
C ALA A 461 25.77 4.00 11.42
N ALA A 462 26.84 3.29 11.78
CA ALA A 462 27.92 2.94 10.87
C ALA A 462 27.44 2.05 9.72
N HIS A 463 26.63 1.02 10.00
CA HIS A 463 26.06 0.16 8.96
C HIS A 463 25.19 0.96 7.95
N ARG A 464 24.40 1.92 8.43
CA ARG A 464 23.60 2.78 7.56
C ARG A 464 24.45 3.69 6.70
N LEU A 465 25.52 4.25 7.29
CA LEU A 465 26.49 5.04 6.55
C LEU A 465 27.11 4.22 5.41
N LEU A 466 27.47 2.98 5.65
CA LEU A 466 27.99 2.08 4.62
C LEU A 466 26.95 1.82 3.50
N LYS A 467 25.69 1.63 3.83
CA LYS A 467 24.61 1.47 2.84
C LYS A 467 24.45 2.72 1.96
N VAL A 468 24.55 3.91 2.56
CA VAL A 468 24.51 5.17 1.82
C VAL A 468 25.75 5.33 0.95
N ALA A 469 26.95 5.05 1.48
CA ALA A 469 28.20 5.10 0.72
C ALA A 469 28.20 4.11 -0.47
N ARG A 470 27.60 2.91 -0.29
CA ARG A 470 27.40 1.96 -1.40
C ARG A 470 26.47 2.52 -2.48
N THR A 471 25.41 3.25 -2.06
CA THR A 471 24.51 3.89 -3.01
C THR A 471 25.19 5.00 -3.79
N LEU A 472 26.06 5.78 -3.15
CA LEU A 472 26.87 6.79 -3.81
C LEU A 472 27.82 6.18 -4.85
N ALA A 473 28.49 5.08 -4.49
CA ALA A 473 29.36 4.36 -5.41
C ALA A 473 28.58 3.76 -6.60
N ASP A 474 27.35 3.26 -6.37
CA ASP A 474 26.48 2.76 -7.45
C ASP A 474 26.05 3.88 -8.41
N LEU A 475 25.76 5.09 -7.87
CA LEU A 475 25.44 6.27 -8.68
C LEU A 475 26.64 6.75 -9.52
N GLU A 476 27.85 6.62 -9.01
CA GLU A 476 29.11 6.92 -9.71
C GLU A 476 29.61 5.76 -10.57
N GLN A 477 28.85 4.65 -10.60
CA GLN A 477 29.16 3.46 -11.39
C GLN A 477 30.49 2.79 -11.01
N THR A 478 30.91 2.91 -9.76
CA THR A 478 32.14 2.30 -9.23
C THR A 478 31.85 1.01 -8.46
N GLU A 479 32.75 0.03 -8.59
CA GLU A 479 32.62 -1.24 -7.86
C GLU A 479 32.99 -1.10 -6.39
N ALA A 480 34.03 -0.33 -6.09
CA ALA A 480 34.52 -0.12 -4.74
C ALA A 480 33.96 1.12 -4.10
N ILE A 481 33.72 1.06 -2.79
CA ILE A 481 33.41 2.25 -2.00
C ILE A 481 34.74 2.96 -1.71
N ALA A 482 34.86 4.21 -2.20
CA ALA A 482 36.02 5.06 -1.94
C ALA A 482 35.77 6.02 -0.78
N ARG A 483 36.84 6.66 -0.28
CA ARG A 483 36.79 7.58 0.86
C ARG A 483 35.81 8.76 0.66
N HIS A 484 35.72 9.31 -0.54
CA HIS A 484 34.83 10.44 -0.82
C HIS A 484 33.35 10.03 -0.68
N HIS A 485 32.97 8.76 -0.99
CA HIS A 485 31.64 8.24 -0.73
C HIS A 485 31.31 8.20 0.77
N LEU A 486 32.27 7.79 1.59
CA LEU A 486 32.12 7.79 3.05
C LEU A 486 32.01 9.19 3.61
N GLN A 487 32.78 10.14 3.08
CA GLN A 487 32.76 11.55 3.46
C GLN A 487 31.42 12.21 3.10
N GLU A 488 30.89 11.96 1.88
CA GLU A 488 29.56 12.44 1.51
C GLU A 488 28.47 11.81 2.36
N ALA A 489 28.52 10.51 2.59
CA ALA A 489 27.55 9.80 3.43
C ALA A 489 27.50 10.34 4.87
N LEU A 490 28.65 10.78 5.42
CA LEU A 490 28.70 11.40 6.75
C LEU A 490 27.97 12.74 6.82
N GLN A 491 27.90 13.50 5.73
CA GLN A 491 27.20 14.77 5.72
C GLN A 491 25.67 14.63 5.94
N TYR A 492 25.13 13.47 5.66
CA TYR A 492 23.73 13.14 5.88
C TYR A 492 23.46 12.56 7.27
N ARG A 493 24.40 12.67 8.21
CA ARG A 493 24.16 12.28 9.60
C ARG A 493 23.73 13.48 10.43
N PRO A 494 22.86 13.28 11.46
CA PRO A 494 22.57 14.37 12.37
C PRO A 494 23.89 14.87 12.97
N ALA A 495 24.10 16.17 12.89
CA ALA A 495 25.21 16.77 13.62
C ALA A 495 25.07 16.40 15.10
N ALA A 496 26.15 15.93 15.71
CA ALA A 496 26.16 15.66 17.16
C ALA A 496 25.65 16.92 17.85
N ILE A 497 24.58 16.78 18.58
CA ILE A 497 23.98 17.88 19.35
C ILE A 497 24.83 18.00 20.60
N ASN A 498 25.89 18.83 20.54
CA ASN A 498 26.57 19.29 21.72
C ASN A 498 25.74 20.35 22.46
#